data_c918b1186a0caa8f311ef263c2e9879b
#
_entry.id   c918b1186a0caa8f311ef263c2e9879b
#
_cell.length_a   1.000
_cell.length_b   1.000
_cell.length_c   1.000
_cell.angle_alpha   90.00
_cell.angle_beta   90.00
_cell.angle_gamma   90.00
#
_symmetry.space_group_name_H-M   'P 1'
#
loop_
_entity.id
_entity.type
_entity.pdbx_description
1 polymer ?
#
loop_
_entity_poly.entity_id
_entity_poly.type
_entity_poly.pdbx_seq_one_letter_code
_entity_poly.pdbx_strand_id
1 'polypeptide(L)'
;MKKNNLPVFPLGLVALPGTIQNLQIFEPRYINMVKNCMENNHGFVIVFQKQVLNKNEYEISKKGSYVEIIDFNNLPNGLLGISVKSLHKVSFKDLTQLEDGLHMAEINPEVDPEVDDQALLAEFPEITNILNQLVKHPRIVDMPININFNSADSVAYHLGGLIPIPWSHKQSLFMRPWNRDCLLYTSPSPRDSS
;
A
#
# COMPACT_ATOMS: atom_id res chain seq x y z
N MET A 1 -18.79 18.41 -4.50
CA MET A 1 -18.23 17.09 -4.89
C MET A 1 -18.82 16.04 -3.95
N LYS A 2 -19.28 14.88 -4.48
CA LYS A 2 -19.70 13.77 -3.59
C LYS A 2 -18.52 13.36 -2.72
N LYS A 3 -18.74 13.24 -1.42
CA LYS A 3 -17.69 13.02 -0.39
C LYS A 3 -16.78 11.78 -0.61
N ASN A 4 -17.13 10.89 -1.54
CA ASN A 4 -16.45 9.62 -1.78
C ASN A 4 -15.78 9.52 -3.16
N ASN A 5 -15.82 10.58 -3.99
CA ASN A 5 -15.16 10.56 -5.30
C ASN A 5 -13.73 11.08 -5.17
N LEU A 6 -12.76 10.17 -5.26
CA LEU A 6 -11.35 10.47 -5.03
C LEU A 6 -10.49 10.18 -6.26
N PRO A 7 -9.34 10.87 -6.37
CA PRO A 7 -8.35 10.54 -7.38
C PRO A 7 -7.79 9.13 -7.18
N VAL A 8 -7.54 8.45 -8.29
CA VAL A 8 -6.95 7.11 -8.32
C VAL A 8 -5.63 7.17 -9.08
N PHE A 9 -4.57 6.71 -8.43
CA PHE A 9 -3.22 6.67 -8.95
C PHE A 9 -2.78 5.23 -9.21
N PRO A 10 -2.83 4.75 -10.45
CA PRO A 10 -2.35 3.42 -10.81
C PRO A 10 -0.82 3.37 -10.79
N LEU A 11 -0.26 2.40 -10.08
CA LEU A 11 1.18 2.19 -9.93
C LEU A 11 1.53 0.70 -10.00
N GLY A 12 2.75 0.39 -10.41
CA GLY A 12 3.31 -0.98 -10.38
C GLY A 12 3.72 -1.45 -8.98
N LEU A 13 3.10 -0.91 -7.93
CA LEU A 13 3.36 -1.26 -6.53
C LEU A 13 2.06 -1.52 -5.76
N VAL A 14 2.17 -2.26 -4.68
CA VAL A 14 1.07 -2.50 -3.73
C VAL A 14 1.37 -1.72 -2.45
N ALA A 15 0.54 -0.71 -2.15
CA ALA A 15 0.63 0.06 -0.91
C ALA A 15 -0.13 -0.68 0.19
N LEU A 16 0.59 -1.40 1.05
CA LEU A 16 -0.02 -2.14 2.15
C LEU A 16 -0.45 -1.18 3.29
N PRO A 17 -1.60 -1.40 3.95
CA PRO A 17 -2.06 -0.56 5.05
C PRO A 17 -1.02 -0.41 6.17
N GLY A 18 -0.90 0.79 6.73
CA GLY A 18 0.09 1.14 7.75
C GLY A 18 1.48 1.49 7.21
N THR A 19 1.81 1.12 5.95
CA THR A 19 3.14 1.36 5.38
C THR A 19 3.27 2.75 4.74
N ILE A 20 4.53 3.17 4.56
CA ILE A 20 4.88 4.44 3.90
C ILE A 20 5.46 4.13 2.53
N GLN A 21 5.04 4.91 1.53
CA GLN A 21 5.58 4.85 0.19
C GLN A 21 6.19 6.21 -0.19
N ASN A 22 7.41 6.19 -0.74
CA ASN A 22 8.05 7.37 -1.30
C ASN A 22 7.87 7.36 -2.82
N LEU A 23 7.26 8.40 -3.35
CA LEU A 23 6.89 8.49 -4.76
C LEU A 23 7.58 9.70 -5.39
N GLN A 24 7.98 9.55 -6.65
CA GLN A 24 8.46 10.65 -7.50
C GLN A 24 7.37 11.00 -8.49
N ILE A 25 6.91 12.22 -8.46
CA ILE A 25 5.79 12.69 -9.29
C ILE A 25 6.37 13.59 -10.39
N PHE A 26 6.08 13.23 -11.65
CA PHE A 26 6.57 13.97 -12.81
C PHE A 26 5.48 14.32 -13.83
N GLU A 27 4.37 13.56 -13.87
CA GLU A 27 3.27 13.86 -14.78
C GLU A 27 2.42 15.03 -14.26
N PRO A 28 2.08 16.02 -15.11
CA PRO A 28 1.32 17.20 -14.68
C PRO A 28 -0.01 16.87 -13.98
N ARG A 29 -0.74 15.86 -14.46
CA ARG A 29 -2.01 15.41 -13.84
C ARG A 29 -1.83 14.99 -12.37
N TYR A 30 -0.73 14.29 -12.05
CA TYR A 30 -0.46 13.86 -10.67
C TYR A 30 0.12 14.98 -9.81
N ILE A 31 0.87 15.93 -10.39
CA ILE A 31 1.30 17.15 -9.68
C ILE A 31 0.07 17.96 -9.26
N ASN A 32 -0.90 18.14 -10.15
CA ASN A 32 -2.15 18.84 -9.87
C ASN A 32 -3.01 18.07 -8.85
N MET A 33 -3.06 16.75 -8.95
CA MET A 33 -3.71 15.89 -7.94
C MET A 33 -3.12 16.12 -6.54
N VAL A 34 -1.79 16.08 -6.41
CA VAL A 34 -1.11 16.29 -5.12
C VAL A 34 -1.44 17.67 -4.55
N LYS A 35 -1.36 18.74 -5.36
CA LYS A 35 -1.75 20.08 -4.94
C LYS A 35 -3.19 20.13 -4.44
N ASN A 36 -4.13 19.56 -5.19
CA ASN A 36 -5.55 19.53 -4.83
C ASN A 36 -5.78 18.75 -3.53
N CYS A 37 -5.12 17.60 -3.35
CA CYS A 37 -5.21 16.81 -2.13
C CYS A 37 -4.73 17.60 -0.91
N MET A 38 -3.62 18.31 -1.04
CA MET A 38 -3.07 19.12 0.06
C MET A 38 -3.95 20.34 0.38
N GLU A 39 -4.45 21.04 -0.62
CA GLU A 39 -5.33 22.23 -0.45
C GLU A 39 -6.66 21.87 0.22
N ASN A 40 -7.19 20.69 -0.07
CA ASN A 40 -8.50 20.26 0.41
C ASN A 40 -8.45 19.25 1.57
N ASN A 41 -7.26 18.98 2.12
CA ASN A 41 -7.03 18.05 3.24
C ASN A 41 -7.68 16.69 3.03
N HIS A 42 -7.44 16.08 1.88
CA HIS A 42 -7.82 14.70 1.58
C HIS A 42 -6.69 13.96 0.90
N GLY A 43 -6.77 12.64 0.93
CA GLY A 43 -5.85 11.76 0.24
C GLY A 43 -6.33 11.36 -1.15
N PHE A 44 -5.71 10.31 -1.67
CA PHE A 44 -6.04 9.67 -2.93
C PHE A 44 -5.90 8.15 -2.79
N VAL A 45 -6.23 7.42 -3.85
CA VAL A 45 -6.16 5.96 -3.83
C VAL A 45 -5.00 5.48 -4.70
N ILE A 46 -4.11 4.69 -4.14
CA ILE A 46 -3.11 3.94 -4.91
C ILE A 46 -3.70 2.58 -5.25
N VAL A 47 -3.66 2.23 -6.54
CA VAL A 47 -4.08 0.93 -7.04
C VAL A 47 -2.94 0.25 -7.78
N PHE A 48 -2.87 -1.07 -7.63
CA PHE A 48 -1.90 -1.84 -8.37
C PHE A 48 -2.31 -1.93 -9.85
N GLN A 49 -1.37 -1.65 -10.74
CA GLN A 49 -1.49 -1.91 -12.17
C GLN A 49 -0.36 -2.84 -12.64
N LYS A 50 -0.70 -3.74 -13.53
CA LYS A 50 0.26 -4.58 -14.22
C LYS A 50 0.08 -4.47 -15.74
N GLN A 51 1.17 -4.56 -16.46
CA GLN A 51 1.11 -4.68 -17.93
C GLN A 51 0.56 -6.06 -18.31
N VAL A 52 -0.37 -6.11 -19.22
CA VAL A 52 -0.87 -7.37 -19.77
C VAL A 52 0.17 -7.94 -20.72
N LEU A 53 0.55 -9.20 -20.51
CA LEU A 53 1.53 -9.88 -21.36
C LEU A 53 1.11 -9.83 -22.83
N ASN A 54 2.05 -9.42 -23.70
CA ASN A 54 1.88 -9.31 -25.15
C ASN A 54 0.83 -8.27 -25.63
N LYS A 55 0.44 -7.31 -24.77
CA LYS A 55 -0.44 -6.20 -25.13
C LYS A 55 0.11 -4.89 -24.55
N ASN A 56 -0.14 -3.78 -25.25
CA ASN A 56 0.12 -2.43 -24.73
C ASN A 56 -1.04 -1.95 -23.83
N GLU A 57 -1.57 -2.86 -23.02
CA GLU A 57 -2.69 -2.62 -22.12
C GLU A 57 -2.25 -2.85 -20.67
N TYR A 58 -2.86 -2.10 -19.77
CA TYR A 58 -2.66 -2.26 -18.33
C TYR A 58 -3.95 -2.73 -17.68
N GLU A 59 -3.83 -3.74 -16.83
CA GLU A 59 -4.90 -4.17 -15.94
C GLU A 59 -4.78 -3.42 -14.62
N ILE A 60 -5.81 -2.67 -14.25
CA ILE A 60 -5.90 -1.90 -13.02
C ILE A 60 -6.76 -2.67 -12.02
N SER A 61 -6.22 -2.88 -10.82
CA SER A 61 -6.96 -3.50 -9.72
C SER A 61 -8.14 -2.61 -9.31
N LYS A 62 -9.29 -3.22 -9.03
CA LYS A 62 -10.48 -2.54 -8.47
C LYS A 62 -10.44 -2.37 -6.96
N LYS A 63 -9.35 -2.80 -6.33
CA LYS A 63 -9.05 -2.58 -4.91
C LYS A 63 -7.71 -1.87 -4.80
N GLY A 64 -7.62 -0.97 -3.86
CA GLY A 64 -6.44 -0.19 -3.58
C GLY A 64 -6.39 0.30 -2.15
N SER A 65 -5.40 1.10 -1.84
CA SER A 65 -5.25 1.74 -0.53
C SER A 65 -5.54 3.22 -0.61
N TYR A 66 -6.36 3.71 0.29
CA TYR A 66 -6.46 5.12 0.57
C TYR A 66 -5.18 5.57 1.28
N VAL A 67 -4.56 6.61 0.75
CA VAL A 67 -3.30 7.15 1.26
C VAL A 67 -3.41 8.64 1.53
N GLU A 68 -2.66 9.12 2.52
CA GLU A 68 -2.50 10.53 2.82
C GLU A 68 -1.06 10.96 2.66
N ILE A 69 -0.85 12.19 2.16
CA ILE A 69 0.47 12.79 2.00
C ILE A 69 0.94 13.22 3.38
N ILE A 70 2.07 12.70 3.83
CA ILE A 70 2.67 13.01 5.13
C ILE A 70 3.89 13.90 5.01
N ASP A 71 4.52 13.94 3.84
CA ASP A 71 5.68 14.80 3.55
C ASP A 71 5.83 15.04 2.06
N PHE A 72 6.49 16.14 1.68
CA PHE A 72 6.83 16.46 0.30
C PHE A 72 8.12 17.28 0.20
N ASN A 73 8.87 17.08 -0.87
CA ASN A 73 10.11 17.80 -1.12
C ASN A 73 10.40 17.94 -2.61
N ASN A 74 11.25 18.89 -2.97
CA ASN A 74 11.82 18.97 -4.31
C ASN A 74 13.07 18.10 -4.37
N LEU A 75 13.06 17.15 -5.28
CA LEU A 75 14.19 16.26 -5.51
C LEU A 75 15.29 16.98 -6.31
N PRO A 76 16.58 16.53 -6.21
CA PRO A 76 17.71 17.16 -6.94
C PRO A 76 17.52 17.19 -8.47
N ASN A 77 16.73 16.28 -9.03
CA ASN A 77 16.37 16.23 -10.46
C ASN A 77 15.22 17.16 -10.85
N GLY A 78 14.73 18.00 -9.92
CA GLY A 78 13.60 18.92 -10.13
C GLY A 78 12.23 18.27 -10.08
N LEU A 79 12.12 16.99 -9.77
CA LEU A 79 10.86 16.28 -9.60
C LEU A 79 10.28 16.52 -8.20
N LEU A 80 8.95 16.40 -8.09
CA LEU A 80 8.25 16.44 -6.81
C LEU A 80 8.37 15.06 -6.13
N GLY A 81 9.02 15.00 -4.98
CA GLY A 81 8.99 13.85 -4.08
C GLY A 81 7.84 13.98 -3.09
N ILE A 82 7.08 12.91 -2.86
CA ILE A 82 6.09 12.83 -1.80
C ILE A 82 6.27 11.55 -1.00
N SER A 83 6.02 11.64 0.31
CA SER A 83 5.86 10.48 1.17
C SER A 83 4.38 10.34 1.51
N VAL A 84 3.81 9.17 1.27
CA VAL A 84 2.41 8.88 1.57
C VAL A 84 2.31 7.74 2.56
N LYS A 85 1.36 7.86 3.49
CA LYS A 85 1.00 6.79 4.43
C LYS A 85 -0.27 6.11 3.94
N SER A 86 -0.20 4.80 3.78
CA SER A 86 -1.37 3.97 3.47
C SER A 86 -2.18 3.74 4.75
N LEU A 87 -3.48 4.04 4.71
CA LEU A 87 -4.34 3.97 5.90
C LEU A 87 -5.20 2.71 5.90
N HIS A 88 -6.03 2.52 4.89
CA HIS A 88 -6.97 1.41 4.83
C HIS A 88 -7.25 0.98 3.38
N LYS A 89 -7.77 -0.22 3.23
CA LYS A 89 -8.21 -0.75 1.94
C LYS A 89 -9.51 -0.09 1.48
N VAL A 90 -9.60 0.09 0.18
CA VAL A 90 -10.80 0.59 -0.50
C VAL A 90 -11.07 -0.19 -1.76
N SER A 91 -12.33 -0.24 -2.18
CA SER A 91 -12.76 -0.77 -3.47
C SER A 91 -13.58 0.25 -4.24
N PHE A 92 -13.68 0.06 -5.54
CA PHE A 92 -14.54 0.83 -6.43
C PHE A 92 -15.04 -0.06 -7.58
N LYS A 93 -16.15 0.34 -8.19
CA LYS A 93 -16.73 -0.41 -9.33
C LYS A 93 -16.13 0.06 -10.65
N ASP A 94 -16.17 1.36 -10.87
CA ASP A 94 -15.84 1.97 -12.14
C ASP A 94 -14.81 3.09 -11.96
N LEU A 95 -13.92 3.21 -12.95
CA LEU A 95 -13.01 4.33 -13.10
C LEU A 95 -13.57 5.29 -14.13
N THR A 96 -13.60 6.58 -13.81
CA THR A 96 -13.80 7.66 -14.75
C THR A 96 -12.47 8.35 -15.01
N GLN A 97 -12.30 8.90 -16.20
CA GLN A 97 -11.10 9.62 -16.55
C GLN A 97 -11.45 11.07 -16.87
N LEU A 98 -10.72 12.00 -16.25
CA LEU A 98 -10.84 13.43 -16.53
C LEU A 98 -10.14 13.79 -17.85
N GLU A 99 -10.37 15.01 -18.36
CA GLU A 99 -9.76 15.50 -19.61
C GLU A 99 -8.23 15.49 -19.60
N ASP A 100 -7.61 15.72 -18.44
CA ASP A 100 -6.17 15.64 -18.23
C ASP A 100 -5.62 14.21 -18.09
N GLY A 101 -6.51 13.20 -18.15
CA GLY A 101 -6.18 11.79 -18.01
C GLY A 101 -6.13 11.29 -16.57
N LEU A 102 -6.44 12.12 -15.56
CA LEU A 102 -6.51 11.68 -14.17
C LEU A 102 -7.70 10.74 -13.95
N HIS A 103 -7.45 9.61 -13.30
CA HIS A 103 -8.52 8.68 -12.93
C HIS A 103 -9.20 9.14 -11.63
N MET A 104 -10.53 8.99 -11.62
CA MET A 104 -11.38 9.25 -10.45
C MET A 104 -12.29 8.04 -10.21
N ALA A 105 -12.62 7.77 -8.95
CA ALA A 105 -13.57 6.73 -8.60
C ALA A 105 -14.39 7.08 -7.36
N GLU A 106 -15.62 6.60 -7.32
CA GLU A 106 -16.41 6.55 -6.10
C GLU A 106 -15.95 5.36 -5.26
N ILE A 107 -15.31 5.65 -4.12
CA ILE A 107 -14.66 4.64 -3.28
C ILE A 107 -15.58 4.15 -2.17
N ASN A 108 -15.41 2.87 -1.82
CA ASN A 108 -16.03 2.21 -0.68
C ASN A 108 -14.92 1.67 0.24
N PRO A 109 -14.92 2.00 1.54
CA PRO A 109 -14.00 1.37 2.48
C PRO A 109 -14.21 -0.15 2.51
N GLU A 110 -13.12 -0.90 2.53
CA GLU A 110 -13.14 -2.34 2.75
C GLU A 110 -12.86 -2.61 4.23
N VAL A 111 -13.69 -3.45 4.83
CA VAL A 111 -13.49 -3.94 6.19
C VAL A 111 -13.10 -5.40 6.10
N ASP A 112 -11.91 -5.73 6.60
CA ASP A 112 -11.48 -7.12 6.70
C ASP A 112 -12.29 -7.83 7.80
N PRO A 113 -12.54 -9.15 7.68
CA PRO A 113 -13.18 -9.93 8.72
C PRO A 113 -12.40 -9.87 10.03
N GLU A 114 -13.10 -9.86 11.15
CA GLU A 114 -12.45 -10.00 12.46
C GLU A 114 -11.75 -11.35 12.57
N VAL A 115 -10.53 -11.33 13.08
CA VAL A 115 -9.69 -12.51 13.31
C VAL A 115 -9.25 -12.56 14.77
N ASP A 116 -8.94 -13.76 15.25
CA ASP A 116 -8.28 -13.90 16.56
C ASP A 116 -6.77 -13.59 16.39
N ASP A 117 -6.43 -12.31 16.57
CA ASP A 117 -5.06 -11.81 16.44
C ASP A 117 -4.09 -12.58 17.34
N GLN A 118 -4.49 -12.90 18.59
CA GLN A 118 -3.63 -13.59 19.55
C GLN A 118 -3.33 -15.02 19.12
N ALA A 119 -4.34 -15.74 18.66
CA ALA A 119 -4.18 -17.12 18.18
C ALA A 119 -3.27 -17.14 16.94
N LEU A 120 -3.49 -16.22 15.97
CA LEU A 120 -2.69 -16.12 14.77
C LEU A 120 -1.22 -15.76 15.05
N LEU A 121 -0.97 -14.77 15.90
CA LEU A 121 0.40 -14.35 16.25
C LEU A 121 1.13 -15.43 17.06
N ALA A 122 0.42 -16.19 17.91
CA ALA A 122 0.99 -17.30 18.66
C ALA A 122 1.37 -18.49 17.76
N GLU A 123 0.68 -18.68 16.64
CA GLU A 123 0.99 -19.74 15.66
C GLU A 123 2.27 -19.41 14.85
N PHE A 124 2.59 -18.12 14.66
CA PHE A 124 3.72 -17.67 13.83
C PHE A 124 4.63 -16.68 14.57
N PRO A 125 5.24 -17.08 15.71
CA PRO A 125 6.05 -16.18 16.55
C PRO A 125 7.30 -15.66 15.82
N GLU A 126 7.82 -16.41 14.84
CA GLU A 126 8.97 -16.02 14.03
C GLU A 126 8.71 -14.74 13.21
N ILE A 127 7.49 -14.53 12.73
CA ILE A 127 7.12 -13.34 11.96
C ILE A 127 7.23 -12.08 12.81
N THR A 128 6.71 -12.14 14.04
CA THR A 128 6.82 -11.04 15.01
C THR A 128 8.29 -10.78 15.39
N ASN A 129 9.09 -11.84 15.58
CA ASN A 129 10.50 -11.73 15.90
C ASN A 129 11.30 -11.10 14.75
N ILE A 130 11.07 -11.51 13.51
CA ILE A 130 11.73 -10.93 12.32
C ILE A 130 11.37 -9.43 12.21
N LEU A 131 10.11 -9.06 12.36
CA LEU A 131 9.68 -7.67 12.30
C LEU A 131 10.33 -6.85 13.42
N ASN A 132 10.40 -7.36 14.65
CA ASN A 132 11.08 -6.73 15.77
C ASN A 132 12.59 -6.50 15.54
N GLN A 133 13.24 -7.36 14.77
CA GLN A 133 14.64 -7.17 14.37
C GLN A 133 14.76 -6.13 13.25
N LEU A 134 13.88 -6.19 12.25
CA LEU A 134 13.89 -5.27 11.12
C LEU A 134 13.69 -3.81 11.54
N VAL A 135 12.78 -3.52 12.47
CA VAL A 135 12.53 -2.14 12.93
C VAL A 135 13.71 -1.51 13.66
N LYS A 136 14.65 -2.32 14.16
CA LYS A 136 15.89 -1.85 14.77
C LYS A 136 17.01 -1.57 13.76
N HIS A 137 16.78 -1.91 12.49
CA HIS A 137 17.78 -1.69 11.44
C HIS A 137 17.96 -0.18 11.19
N PRO A 138 19.22 0.33 11.02
CA PRO A 138 19.49 1.76 10.86
C PRO A 138 18.72 2.46 9.72
N ARG A 139 18.33 1.72 8.68
CA ARG A 139 17.53 2.26 7.56
C ARG A 139 16.04 2.39 7.86
N ILE A 140 15.57 1.81 8.95
CA ILE A 140 14.14 1.69 9.27
C ILE A 140 13.81 2.42 10.57
N VAL A 141 14.75 2.48 11.52
CA VAL A 141 14.54 3.03 12.87
C VAL A 141 14.02 4.47 12.88
N ASP A 142 14.42 5.28 11.89
CA ASP A 142 14.00 6.67 11.75
C ASP A 142 12.74 6.86 10.88
N MET A 143 12.17 5.77 10.34
CA MET A 143 10.94 5.86 9.56
C MET A 143 9.74 6.10 10.48
N PRO A 144 8.81 7.00 10.13
CA PRO A 144 7.64 7.31 10.94
C PRO A 144 6.55 6.22 10.84
N ILE A 145 6.94 4.95 11.03
CA ILE A 145 6.03 3.80 11.05
C ILE A 145 5.55 3.53 12.47
N ASN A 146 4.28 3.17 12.60
CA ASN A 146 3.67 2.80 13.87
C ASN A 146 3.07 1.39 13.75
N ILE A 147 3.76 0.42 14.35
CA ILE A 147 3.40 -1.00 14.25
C ILE A 147 2.64 -1.41 15.51
N ASN A 148 1.44 -1.92 15.32
CA ASN A 148 0.72 -2.59 16.39
C ASN A 148 1.08 -4.09 16.39
N PHE A 149 1.98 -4.47 17.28
CA PHE A 149 2.43 -5.87 17.44
C PHE A 149 1.37 -6.81 18.01
N ASN A 150 0.23 -6.30 18.47
CA ASN A 150 -0.91 -7.09 18.92
C ASN A 150 -1.94 -7.33 17.80
N SER A 151 -1.70 -6.82 16.61
CA SER A 151 -2.56 -7.02 15.43
C SER A 151 -1.82 -7.81 14.37
N ALA A 152 -2.37 -8.95 13.98
CA ALA A 152 -1.83 -9.82 12.94
C ALA A 152 -1.73 -9.08 11.60
N ASP A 153 -2.74 -8.26 11.28
CA ASP A 153 -2.77 -7.38 10.11
C ASP A 153 -1.60 -6.40 10.10
N SER A 154 -1.42 -5.68 11.21
CA SER A 154 -0.34 -4.71 11.32
C SER A 154 1.03 -5.37 11.15
N VAL A 155 1.26 -6.49 11.82
CA VAL A 155 2.51 -7.24 11.74
C VAL A 155 2.81 -7.68 10.30
N ALA A 156 1.85 -8.27 9.63
CA ALA A 156 2.08 -8.80 8.30
C ALA A 156 2.17 -7.71 7.22
N TYR A 157 1.36 -6.66 7.28
CA TYR A 157 1.48 -5.55 6.32
C TYR A 157 2.81 -4.83 6.45
N HIS A 158 3.27 -4.57 7.67
CA HIS A 158 4.56 -3.93 7.87
C HIS A 158 5.70 -4.87 7.45
N LEU A 159 5.64 -6.15 7.80
CA LEU A 159 6.64 -7.11 7.34
C LEU A 159 6.65 -7.20 5.80
N GLY A 160 5.49 -7.40 5.18
CA GLY A 160 5.35 -7.44 3.72
C GLY A 160 5.78 -6.15 3.02
N GLY A 161 5.67 -5.00 3.69
CA GLY A 161 6.17 -3.71 3.20
C GLY A 161 7.68 -3.57 3.27
N LEU A 162 8.31 -4.07 4.32
CA LEU A 162 9.73 -3.91 4.63
C LEU A 162 10.63 -4.94 3.93
N ILE A 163 10.12 -6.15 3.66
CA ILE A 163 10.89 -7.20 2.99
C ILE A 163 10.72 -7.15 1.46
N PRO A 164 11.75 -7.53 0.69
CA PRO A 164 11.71 -7.51 -0.78
C PRO A 164 11.01 -8.75 -1.36
N ILE A 165 9.72 -8.92 -1.04
CA ILE A 165 8.91 -9.98 -1.66
C ILE A 165 8.33 -9.52 -3.01
N PRO A 166 8.09 -10.44 -3.96
CA PRO A 166 7.48 -10.13 -5.24
C PRO A 166 6.13 -9.41 -5.07
N TRP A 167 5.82 -8.51 -6.03
CA TRP A 167 4.55 -7.77 -6.02
C TRP A 167 3.32 -8.70 -6.00
N SER A 168 3.41 -9.87 -6.65
CA SER A 168 2.33 -10.88 -6.65
C SER A 168 2.00 -11.40 -5.25
N HIS A 169 3.01 -11.57 -4.39
CA HIS A 169 2.81 -11.95 -2.99
C HIS A 169 2.23 -10.79 -2.19
N LYS A 170 2.73 -9.55 -2.39
CA LYS A 170 2.13 -8.36 -1.77
C LYS A 170 0.67 -8.17 -2.19
N GLN A 171 0.36 -8.43 -3.47
CA GLN A 171 -1.01 -8.36 -3.97
C GLN A 171 -1.89 -9.47 -3.35
N SER A 172 -1.38 -10.67 -3.22
CA SER A 172 -2.10 -11.76 -2.54
C SER A 172 -2.36 -11.43 -1.09
N LEU A 173 -1.37 -10.89 -0.38
CA LEU A 173 -1.51 -10.42 1.00
C LEU A 173 -2.56 -9.32 1.13
N PHE A 174 -2.60 -8.39 0.16
CA PHE A 174 -3.54 -7.29 0.11
C PHE A 174 -4.98 -7.72 -0.22
N MET A 175 -5.15 -8.64 -1.17
CA MET A 175 -6.45 -8.99 -1.75
C MET A 175 -7.26 -10.00 -0.93
N ARG A 176 -6.59 -10.78 -0.09
CA ARG A 176 -7.26 -11.81 0.71
C ARG A 176 -7.84 -11.23 2.00
N PRO A 177 -9.02 -11.69 2.43
CA PRO A 177 -9.39 -11.56 3.83
C PRO A 177 -8.35 -12.32 4.66
N TRP A 178 -7.99 -11.74 5.79
CA TRP A 178 -7.00 -12.33 6.70
C TRP A 178 -7.41 -13.75 7.10
N ASN A 179 -6.54 -14.67 6.81
CA ASN A 179 -6.61 -16.04 7.26
C ASN A 179 -5.18 -16.57 7.47
N ARG A 180 -5.08 -17.77 8.03
CA ARG A 180 -3.84 -18.49 8.26
C ARG A 180 -2.89 -18.53 7.03
N ASP A 181 -3.45 -18.59 5.83
CA ASP A 181 -2.67 -18.68 4.59
C ASP A 181 -1.87 -17.40 4.29
N CYS A 182 -2.32 -16.24 4.77
CA CYS A 182 -1.62 -14.97 4.54
C CYS A 182 -0.26 -14.92 5.27
N LEU A 183 -0.18 -15.48 6.47
CA LEU A 183 1.04 -15.52 7.26
C LEU A 183 2.06 -16.53 6.70
N LEU A 184 1.61 -17.59 6.04
CA LEU A 184 2.51 -18.54 5.37
C LEU A 184 3.32 -17.93 4.23
N TYR A 185 2.79 -16.89 3.54
CA TYR A 185 3.51 -16.19 2.47
C TYR A 185 4.58 -15.22 2.97
N THR A 186 4.53 -14.83 4.24
CA THR A 186 5.52 -13.95 4.86
C THR A 186 6.56 -14.75 5.67
N SER A 187 6.33 -16.03 5.90
CA SER A 187 7.31 -16.92 6.53
C SER A 187 8.44 -17.27 5.56
N PRO A 188 9.73 -17.20 5.98
CA PRO A 188 10.84 -17.68 5.16
C PRO A 188 10.64 -19.15 4.82
N SER A 189 10.73 -19.48 3.52
CA SER A 189 10.61 -20.88 3.06
C SER A 189 11.73 -21.72 3.68
N PRO A 190 11.45 -22.93 4.17
CA PRO A 190 12.49 -23.85 4.68
C PRO A 190 13.52 -24.30 3.64
N ARG A 191 13.36 -23.88 2.36
CA ARG A 191 14.22 -24.30 1.25
C ARG A 191 15.38 -23.34 0.95
N ASP A 192 15.45 -22.20 1.61
CA ASP A 192 16.51 -21.20 1.37
C ASP A 192 17.66 -21.28 2.39
N SER A 193 17.73 -22.35 3.18
CA SER A 193 18.81 -22.64 4.13
C SER A 193 19.61 -23.87 3.66
N SER A 194 20.19 -23.78 2.45
CA SER A 194 21.22 -24.74 2.00
C SER A 194 22.36 -24.00 1.32
#